data_d85591e5746cced7ce1ba044b2e462a0
#
_entry.id   d85591e5746cced7ce1ba044b2e462a0
#
_cell.length_a   1.000
_cell.length_b   1.000
_cell.length_c   1.000
_cell.angle_alpha   90.00
_cell.angle_beta   90.00
_cell.angle_gamma   90.00
#
_symmetry.space_group_name_H-M   'P 1'
#
loop_
_entity.id
_entity.type
_entity.pdbx_description
1 polymer ?
#
loop_
_entity_poly.entity_id
_entity_poly.type
_entity_poly.pdbx_seq_one_letter_code
_entity_poly.pdbx_strand_id
1 'polypeptide(L)' 'MRDIPIRRCQYCGGEDIGTGWQHGEALVAFQKHGLFGNRLQYLICRRCGAVLYQCVAEPWKFPPVR' A
#
# COMPACT_ATOMS: atom_id res chain seq x y z
N MET A 1 -8.67 -1.46 -0.18
CA MET A 1 -8.14 -2.72 0.39
C MET A 1 -9.29 -3.50 1.00
N ARG A 2 -9.51 -4.71 0.51
CA ARG A 2 -10.69 -5.48 0.91
C ARG A 2 -10.49 -6.25 2.20
N ASP A 3 -9.32 -6.87 2.34
CA ASP A 3 -8.98 -7.64 3.51
C ASP A 3 -7.67 -7.16 4.07
N ILE A 4 -7.50 -7.31 5.38
CA ILE A 4 -6.25 -6.98 6.03
C ILE A 4 -5.40 -8.26 6.08
N PRO A 5 -4.36 -8.38 5.24
CA PRO A 5 -3.53 -9.59 5.21
C PRO A 5 -2.59 -9.71 6.38
N ILE A 6 -2.34 -8.59 7.07
CA ILE A 6 -1.42 -8.54 8.20
C ILE A 6 -2.21 -8.21 9.45
N ARG A 7 -2.15 -9.07 10.47
CA ARG A 7 -2.86 -8.86 11.72
C ARG A 7 -1.93 -8.61 12.90
N ARG A 8 -0.65 -8.83 12.71
CA ARG A 8 0.35 -8.65 13.75
C ARG A 8 1.63 -8.12 13.15
N CYS A 9 2.26 -7.19 13.85
CA CYS A 9 3.54 -6.64 13.43
C CYS A 9 4.64 -7.69 13.64
N GLN A 10 5.41 -7.97 12.58
CA GLN A 10 6.50 -8.91 12.65
C GLN A 10 7.72 -8.36 13.39
N TYR A 11 7.74 -7.06 13.63
CA TYR A 11 8.88 -6.40 14.26
C TYR A 11 8.70 -6.22 15.77
N CYS A 12 7.50 -5.84 16.20
CA CYS A 12 7.26 -5.59 17.63
C CYS A 12 6.19 -6.50 18.24
N GLY A 13 5.53 -7.32 17.43
CA GLY A 13 4.49 -8.22 17.89
C GLY A 13 3.16 -7.57 18.21
N GLY A 14 3.02 -6.25 17.96
CA GLY A 14 1.79 -5.55 18.24
C GLY A 14 0.68 -5.89 17.25
N GLU A 15 -0.55 -5.71 17.68
CA GLU A 15 -1.72 -6.01 16.85
C GLU A 15 -2.50 -4.76 16.46
N ASP A 16 -2.00 -3.58 16.84
CA ASP A 16 -2.64 -2.31 16.52
C ASP A 16 -2.20 -1.85 15.13
N ILE A 17 -2.95 -2.28 14.12
CA ILE A 17 -2.62 -2.04 12.72
C ILE A 17 -3.55 -0.98 12.15
N GLY A 18 -2.96 0.03 11.53
CA GLY A 18 -3.70 1.09 10.87
C GLY A 18 -3.47 1.09 9.37
N THR A 19 -4.25 1.90 8.67
CA THR A 19 -4.10 2.07 7.22
C THR A 19 -3.60 3.47 6.92
N GLY A 20 -2.83 3.59 5.84
CA GLY A 20 -2.32 4.86 5.39
C GLY A 20 -2.32 4.93 3.88
N TRP A 21 -2.14 6.14 3.36
CA TRP A 21 -2.18 6.40 1.92
C TRP A 21 -1.05 7.32 1.52
N GLN A 22 -0.57 7.11 0.33
CA GLN A 22 0.43 7.99 -0.25
C GLN A 22 -0.15 8.66 -1.48
N HIS A 23 0.01 9.97 -1.59
CA HIS A 23 -0.61 10.78 -2.63
C HIS A 23 0.43 11.54 -3.44
N GLY A 24 -0.05 12.24 -4.47
CA GLY A 24 0.76 13.16 -5.26
C GLY A 24 1.82 12.44 -6.05
N GLU A 25 3.05 12.85 -5.89
CA GLU A 25 4.16 12.31 -6.64
C GLU A 25 4.49 10.85 -6.30
N ALA A 26 3.88 10.34 -5.26
CA ALA A 26 4.11 8.95 -4.83
C ALA A 26 3.15 7.96 -5.47
N LEU A 27 2.57 8.32 -6.61
CA LEU A 27 1.69 7.42 -7.35
C LEU A 27 2.49 6.38 -8.11
N VAL A 28 1.92 5.18 -8.23
CA VAL A 28 2.46 4.16 -9.10
C VAL A 28 1.81 4.35 -10.47
N ALA A 29 2.59 4.81 -11.44
CA ALA A 29 2.06 5.16 -12.76
C ALA A 29 1.73 3.92 -13.59
N PHE A 30 0.71 4.05 -14.44
CA PHE A 30 0.31 2.97 -15.35
C PHE A 30 1.29 2.77 -16.48
N GLN A 31 2.03 3.82 -16.86
CA GLN A 31 2.98 3.80 -17.94
C GLN A 31 4.34 4.31 -17.45
N LYS A 32 5.39 3.95 -18.15
CA LYS A 32 6.75 4.25 -17.72
C LYS A 32 6.98 5.73 -17.43
N HIS A 33 6.42 6.61 -18.23
CA HIS A 33 6.53 8.06 -18.06
C HIS A 33 5.17 8.72 -17.91
N GLY A 34 4.18 7.97 -17.41
CA GLY A 34 2.83 8.46 -17.28
C GLY A 34 2.65 9.42 -16.12
N LEU A 35 1.66 10.30 -16.24
CA LEU A 35 1.29 11.25 -15.20
C LEU A 35 0.17 10.73 -14.31
N PHE A 36 -0.53 9.71 -14.77
CA PHE A 36 -1.66 9.14 -14.03
C PHE A 36 -1.29 7.79 -13.45
N GLY A 37 -1.77 7.52 -12.27
CA GLY A 37 -1.48 6.26 -11.61
C GLY A 37 -2.38 6.03 -10.41
N ASN A 38 -2.04 5.01 -9.65
CA ASN A 38 -2.78 4.64 -8.44
C ASN A 38 -2.05 5.12 -7.20
N ARG A 39 -2.83 5.42 -6.18
CA ARG A 39 -2.29 5.71 -4.86
C ARG A 39 -1.87 4.40 -4.21
N LEU A 40 -0.84 4.48 -3.39
CA LEU A 40 -0.41 3.35 -2.59
C LEU A 40 -1.16 3.34 -1.26
N GLN A 41 -1.61 2.17 -0.88
CA GLN A 41 -2.22 1.93 0.42
C GLN A 41 -1.22 1.17 1.28
N TYR A 42 -1.21 1.47 2.57
CA TYR A 42 -0.28 0.88 3.51
C TYR A 42 -0.99 0.31 4.72
N LEU A 43 -0.46 -0.77 5.26
CA LEU A 43 -0.78 -1.21 6.59
C LEU A 43 0.42 -0.88 7.48
N ILE A 44 0.17 -0.18 8.54
CA ILE A 44 1.22 0.38 9.39
C ILE A 44 0.98 -0.07 10.82
N CYS A 45 2.05 -0.50 11.48
CA CYS A 45 1.98 -0.78 12.90
C CYS A 45 1.93 0.53 13.66
N ARG A 46 0.84 0.76 14.38
CA ARG A 46 0.65 2.00 15.12
C ARG A 46 1.51 2.08 16.37
N ARG A 47 2.18 1.01 16.75
CA ARG A 47 3.08 1.00 17.90
C ARG A 47 4.50 1.39 17.54
N CYS A 48 5.06 0.78 16.49
CA CYS A 48 6.45 1.02 16.13
C CYS A 48 6.62 1.79 14.82
N GLY A 49 5.54 1.99 14.05
CA GLY A 49 5.60 2.76 12.82
C GLY A 49 6.05 1.98 11.60
N ALA A 50 6.27 0.68 11.73
CA ALA A 50 6.71 -0.13 10.59
C ALA A 50 5.63 -0.22 9.53
N VAL A 51 6.02 -0.10 8.26
CA VAL A 51 5.13 -0.34 7.13
C VAL A 51 5.16 -1.83 6.86
N LEU A 52 4.03 -2.50 7.09
CA LEU A 52 3.95 -3.95 7.05
C LEU A 52 3.52 -4.49 5.70
N TYR A 53 2.80 -3.68 4.93
CA TYR A 53 2.23 -4.13 3.68
C TYR A 53 1.91 -2.92 2.83
N GLN A 54 2.05 -3.06 1.52
CA GLN A 54 1.67 -1.99 0.60
C GLN A 54 1.02 -2.59 -0.64
N CYS A 55 0.05 -1.89 -1.18
CA CYS A 55 -0.62 -2.30 -2.40
C CYS A 55 -1.20 -1.08 -3.11
N VAL A 56 -1.49 -1.25 -4.40
CA VAL A 56 -2.15 -0.18 -5.16
C VAL A 56 -3.66 -0.29 -4.95
N ALA A 57 -4.33 0.86 -5.06
CA ALA A 57 -5.77 0.92 -4.79
C ALA A 57 -6.59 0.19 -5.85
N GLU A 58 -6.19 0.29 -7.11
CA GLU A 58 -6.95 -0.27 -8.22
C GLU A 58 -6.03 -1.08 -9.14
N PRO A 59 -5.63 -2.29 -8.72
CA PRO A 59 -4.65 -3.06 -9.48
C PRO A 59 -5.11 -3.46 -10.88
N TRP A 60 -6.40 -3.55 -11.10
CA TRP A 60 -6.94 -3.95 -12.40
C TRP A 60 -6.71 -2.90 -13.48
N LYS A 61 -6.34 -1.67 -13.11
CA LYS A 61 -6.08 -0.59 -14.08
C LYS A 61 -4.68 -0.66 -14.67
N PHE A 62 -3.81 -1.48 -14.12
CA PHE A 62 -2.47 -1.63 -14.66
C PHE A 62 -2.47 -2.58 -15.85
N PRO A 63 -1.67 -2.29 -16.90
CA PRO A 63 -1.61 -3.19 -18.06
C PRO A 63 -0.93 -4.50 -17.67
N PRO A 64 -1.44 -5.62 -18.16
CA PRO A 64 -0.79 -6.91 -17.90
C PRO A 64 0.55 -6.99 -18.62
N VAL A 65 1.44 -7.82 -18.08
CA VAL A 65 2.73 -8.04 -18.74
C VAL A 65 2.55 -8.82 -20.04
N ARG A 66 1.46 -9.59 -20.13
CA ARG A 66 1.11 -10.31 -21.36
C ARG A 66 -0.36 -10.18 -21.67
#